data_21954034d243e7e4532c6534d540520e
#
_entry.id   21954034d243e7e4532c6534d540520e
#
_cell.length_a   1.000
_cell.length_b   1.000
_cell.length_c   1.000
_cell.angle_alpha   90.00
_cell.angle_beta   90.00
_cell.angle_gamma   90.00
#
_symmetry.space_group_name_H-M   'P 1'
#
loop_
_entity.id
_entity.type
_entity.pdbx_description
1 polymer ?
#
loop_
_entity_poly.entity_id
_entity_poly.type
_entity_poly.pdbx_seq_one_letter_code
_entity_poly.pdbx_strand_id
1 'polypeptide(L)'
;MTPVTRLKDIEFISGECKDPVAAEQACKGKDVVMHLAAKIAGVAYNQAHKATMLAENLLIQTTMMAAAQKARVERFLAVSSAVVYPADATIPTPETEGFRGEPDKPNAGYGWAKRVNELLARYYHEEFGMKIAVVRPYNCYGPGDHFFPTPTHVIPSLIKRVVDGENPVVVWGSGRQTRAFLYVEDLVRGMMLATEKYAVSDPVNLGSDEEVTMKQLIETIIRV
;
A
#
# COMPACT_ATOMS: atom_id res chain seq x y z
N MET A 1 9.28 9.14 -11.68
CA MET A 1 8.63 10.23 -10.92
C MET A 1 9.70 11.09 -10.28
N THR A 2 9.65 12.39 -10.44
CA THR A 2 10.53 13.30 -9.68
C THR A 2 9.91 13.47 -8.29
N PRO A 3 10.67 13.37 -7.20
CA PRO A 3 10.10 13.58 -5.85
C PRO A 3 9.49 14.97 -5.74
N VAL A 4 8.32 15.06 -5.10
CA VAL A 4 7.59 16.31 -4.86
C VAL A 4 8.41 17.25 -3.97
N THR A 5 9.25 16.69 -3.10
CA THR A 5 10.13 17.45 -2.21
C THR A 5 11.51 16.79 -2.19
N ARG A 6 12.57 17.54 -2.52
CA ARG A 6 13.95 17.11 -2.28
C ARG A 6 14.34 17.55 -0.87
N LEU A 7 14.53 16.60 0.00
CA LEU A 7 15.11 16.86 1.32
C LEU A 7 16.62 17.07 1.17
N LYS A 8 17.15 18.07 1.86
CA LYS A 8 18.60 18.24 1.99
C LYS A 8 19.16 17.01 2.73
N ASP A 9 20.34 16.56 2.35
CA ASP A 9 21.05 15.43 2.99
C ASP A 9 20.48 14.03 2.68
N ILE A 10 19.64 13.90 1.66
CA ILE A 10 19.19 12.60 1.15
C ILE A 10 19.78 12.37 -0.25
N GLU A 11 20.47 11.23 -0.39
CA GLU A 11 20.90 10.73 -1.70
C GLU A 11 19.67 10.28 -2.50
N PHE A 12 19.49 10.82 -3.69
CA PHE A 12 18.43 10.42 -4.61
C PHE A 12 19.00 9.61 -5.76
N ILE A 13 18.56 8.35 -5.89
CA ILE A 13 18.93 7.44 -6.97
C ILE A 13 17.69 7.20 -7.82
N SER A 14 17.78 7.50 -9.13
CA SER A 14 16.71 7.15 -10.08
C SER A 14 16.96 5.77 -10.65
N GLY A 15 15.95 4.90 -10.62
CA GLY A 15 16.04 3.54 -11.12
C GLY A 15 14.68 2.86 -11.23
N GLU A 16 14.65 1.70 -11.87
CA GLU A 16 13.46 0.86 -12.02
C GLU A 16 13.60 -0.34 -11.07
N CYS A 17 12.65 -0.49 -10.14
CA CYS A 17 12.67 -1.58 -9.15
C CYS A 17 12.56 -2.99 -9.76
N LYS A 18 12.17 -3.11 -11.02
CA LYS A 18 12.16 -4.38 -11.77
C LYS A 18 13.51 -4.71 -12.41
N ASP A 19 14.42 -3.74 -12.48
CA ASP A 19 15.79 -3.97 -12.97
C ASP A 19 16.66 -4.49 -11.81
N PRO A 20 17.18 -5.72 -11.90
CA PRO A 20 18.02 -6.30 -10.85
C PRO A 20 19.26 -5.47 -10.54
N VAL A 21 19.87 -4.84 -11.55
CA VAL A 21 21.08 -4.02 -11.36
C VAL A 21 20.76 -2.77 -10.56
N ALA A 22 19.67 -2.08 -10.92
CA ALA A 22 19.23 -0.89 -10.18
C ALA A 22 18.80 -1.24 -8.74
N ALA A 23 18.10 -2.36 -8.54
CA ALA A 23 17.69 -2.84 -7.23
C ALA A 23 18.90 -3.20 -6.35
N GLU A 24 19.89 -3.92 -6.88
CA GLU A 24 21.13 -4.24 -6.16
C GLU A 24 21.91 -2.98 -5.78
N GLN A 25 22.00 -2.02 -6.69
CA GLN A 25 22.66 -0.74 -6.41
C GLN A 25 21.95 0.04 -5.29
N ALA A 26 20.61 0.06 -5.30
CA ALA A 26 19.81 0.74 -4.28
C ALA A 26 19.96 0.09 -2.89
N CYS A 27 20.10 -1.24 -2.82
CA CYS A 27 20.23 -1.97 -1.56
C CYS A 27 21.68 -2.02 -1.02
N LYS A 28 22.68 -1.79 -1.86
CA LYS A 28 24.10 -1.93 -1.51
C LYS A 28 24.50 -1.02 -0.34
N GLY A 29 25.03 -1.60 0.74
CA GLY A 29 25.51 -0.89 1.92
C GLY A 29 24.41 -0.20 2.73
N LYS A 30 23.17 -0.63 2.59
CA LYS A 30 22.05 -0.15 3.40
C LYS A 30 21.71 -1.17 4.48
N ASP A 31 21.47 -0.69 5.71
CA ASP A 31 21.08 -1.52 6.85
C ASP A 31 19.58 -1.85 6.81
N VAL A 32 18.75 -0.90 6.38
CA VAL A 32 17.30 -1.02 6.31
C VAL A 32 16.79 -0.65 4.92
N VAL A 33 15.91 -1.47 4.36
CA VAL A 33 15.20 -1.18 3.13
C VAL A 33 13.70 -1.10 3.41
N MET A 34 13.10 0.05 3.20
CA MET A 34 11.65 0.23 3.27
C MET A 34 11.09 0.27 1.84
N HIS A 35 10.55 -0.88 1.39
CA HIS A 35 10.11 -1.04 0.02
C HIS A 35 8.64 -0.65 -0.17
N LEU A 36 8.40 0.59 -0.60
CA LEU A 36 7.06 1.15 -0.81
C LEU A 36 6.63 1.13 -2.28
N ALA A 37 7.55 0.84 -3.21
CA ALA A 37 7.23 0.86 -4.63
C ALA A 37 6.23 -0.25 -5.01
N ALA A 38 5.22 0.14 -5.75
CA ALA A 38 4.24 -0.77 -6.34
C ALA A 38 3.60 -0.12 -7.57
N LYS A 39 3.10 -0.94 -8.48
CA LYS A 39 2.15 -0.46 -9.49
C LYS A 39 0.78 -0.39 -8.83
N ILE A 40 0.28 0.82 -8.65
CA ILE A 40 -1.05 1.09 -8.08
C ILE A 40 -1.94 1.77 -9.13
N ALA A 41 -3.25 1.48 -9.08
CA ALA A 41 -4.23 2.12 -9.95
C ALA A 41 -5.61 2.09 -9.29
N GLY A 42 -6.55 2.85 -9.83
CA GLY A 42 -7.95 2.81 -9.38
C GLY A 42 -8.65 1.49 -9.73
N VAL A 43 -9.77 1.22 -9.05
CA VAL A 43 -10.53 -0.03 -9.15
C VAL A 43 -10.88 -0.40 -10.61
N ALA A 44 -11.32 0.57 -11.42
CA ALA A 44 -11.66 0.33 -12.83
C ALA A 44 -10.47 -0.20 -13.65
N TYR A 45 -9.28 0.38 -13.45
CA TYR A 45 -8.07 -0.10 -14.11
C TYR A 45 -7.68 -1.49 -13.63
N ASN A 46 -7.68 -1.72 -12.30
CA ASN A 46 -7.33 -3.00 -11.71
C ASN A 46 -8.23 -4.13 -12.22
N GLN A 47 -9.53 -3.86 -12.37
CA GLN A 47 -10.51 -4.81 -12.89
C GLN A 47 -10.25 -5.18 -14.35
N ALA A 48 -9.87 -4.20 -15.18
CA ALA A 48 -9.60 -4.39 -16.60
C ALA A 48 -8.20 -5.01 -16.88
N HIS A 49 -7.23 -4.86 -15.97
CA HIS A 49 -5.82 -5.20 -16.21
C HIS A 49 -5.25 -6.16 -15.15
N LYS A 50 -6.02 -7.17 -14.76
CA LYS A 50 -5.64 -8.11 -13.68
C LYS A 50 -4.27 -8.76 -13.88
N ALA A 51 -3.98 -9.25 -15.09
CA ALA A 51 -2.69 -9.88 -15.43
C ALA A 51 -1.53 -8.90 -15.30
N THR A 52 -1.67 -7.68 -15.81
CA THR A 52 -0.67 -6.61 -15.70
C THR A 52 -0.42 -6.24 -14.23
N MET A 53 -1.49 -6.07 -13.44
CA MET A 53 -1.37 -5.73 -12.02
C MET A 53 -0.68 -6.84 -11.22
N LEU A 54 -0.95 -8.09 -11.54
CA LEU A 54 -0.27 -9.23 -10.92
C LEU A 54 1.22 -9.27 -11.32
N ALA A 55 1.52 -9.32 -12.61
CA ALA A 55 2.87 -9.53 -13.12
C ALA A 55 3.83 -8.38 -12.74
N GLU A 56 3.41 -7.13 -12.93
CA GLU A 56 4.26 -5.97 -12.61
C GLU A 56 4.59 -5.90 -11.11
N ASN A 57 3.60 -6.14 -10.25
CA ASN A 57 3.86 -6.11 -8.80
C ASN A 57 4.70 -7.29 -8.34
N LEU A 58 4.54 -8.48 -8.93
CA LEU A 58 5.41 -9.62 -8.63
C LEU A 58 6.86 -9.33 -9.01
N LEU A 59 7.11 -8.79 -10.20
CA LEU A 59 8.46 -8.42 -10.63
C LEU A 59 9.10 -7.39 -9.68
N ILE A 60 8.37 -6.33 -9.32
CA ILE A 60 8.84 -5.30 -8.39
C ILE A 60 9.25 -5.94 -7.05
N GLN A 61 8.37 -6.75 -6.46
CA GLN A 61 8.58 -7.33 -5.13
C GLN A 61 9.73 -8.36 -5.13
N THR A 62 9.73 -9.29 -6.09
CA THR A 62 10.74 -10.35 -6.15
C THR A 62 12.13 -9.79 -6.40
N THR A 63 12.27 -8.82 -7.30
CA THR A 63 13.55 -8.18 -7.61
C THR A 63 14.12 -7.44 -6.41
N MET A 64 13.30 -6.62 -5.73
CA MET A 64 13.76 -5.85 -4.59
C MET A 64 14.11 -6.74 -3.38
N MET A 65 13.32 -7.79 -3.12
CA MET A 65 13.60 -8.70 -2.01
C MET A 65 14.86 -9.53 -2.26
N ALA A 66 15.08 -10.01 -3.48
CA ALA A 66 16.32 -10.69 -3.85
C ALA A 66 17.55 -9.77 -3.73
N ALA A 67 17.43 -8.52 -4.17
CA ALA A 67 18.50 -7.54 -4.04
C ALA A 67 18.83 -7.22 -2.57
N ALA A 68 17.81 -7.07 -1.73
CA ALA A 68 17.97 -6.84 -0.29
C ALA A 68 18.64 -8.04 0.41
N GLN A 69 18.26 -9.25 0.05
CA GLN A 69 18.87 -10.47 0.57
C GLN A 69 20.36 -10.56 0.17
N LYS A 70 20.67 -10.34 -1.10
CA LYS A 70 22.03 -10.34 -1.63
C LYS A 70 22.92 -9.27 -0.96
N ALA A 71 22.35 -8.10 -0.68
CA ALA A 71 23.02 -7.01 0.02
C ALA A 71 23.13 -7.26 1.53
N ARG A 72 22.49 -8.28 2.09
CA ARG A 72 22.44 -8.63 3.51
C ARG A 72 21.92 -7.47 4.36
N VAL A 73 20.86 -6.80 3.93
CA VAL A 73 20.23 -5.74 4.73
C VAL A 73 19.75 -6.32 6.07
N GLU A 74 19.87 -5.54 7.13
CA GLU A 74 19.48 -5.99 8.48
C GLU A 74 17.96 -6.17 8.58
N ARG A 75 17.18 -5.22 8.04
CA ARG A 75 15.71 -5.26 8.05
C ARG A 75 15.13 -4.85 6.71
N PHE A 76 14.02 -5.48 6.38
CA PHE A 76 13.25 -5.16 5.17
C PHE A 76 11.79 -4.91 5.53
N LEU A 77 11.20 -3.85 5.01
CA LEU A 77 9.75 -3.62 5.07
C LEU A 77 9.11 -4.01 3.76
N ALA A 78 8.23 -5.01 3.81
CA ALA A 78 7.36 -5.44 2.72
C ALA A 78 5.96 -4.85 2.90
N VAL A 79 5.56 -3.94 2.02
CA VAL A 79 4.23 -3.33 2.09
C VAL A 79 3.23 -4.17 1.32
N SER A 80 2.34 -4.84 2.06
CA SER A 80 1.16 -5.53 1.57
C SER A 80 -0.01 -4.54 1.40
N SER A 81 -1.25 -4.95 1.63
CA SER A 81 -2.43 -4.08 1.53
C SER A 81 -3.66 -4.77 2.11
N ALA A 82 -4.64 -4.02 2.57
CA ALA A 82 -5.96 -4.54 2.93
C ALA A 82 -6.71 -5.22 1.77
N VAL A 83 -6.30 -5.04 0.51
CA VAL A 83 -6.90 -5.75 -0.65
C VAL A 83 -6.63 -7.26 -0.66
N VAL A 84 -5.77 -7.77 0.23
CA VAL A 84 -5.56 -9.22 0.40
C VAL A 84 -6.80 -9.92 0.99
N TYR A 85 -7.65 -9.18 1.70
CA TYR A 85 -8.83 -9.74 2.34
C TYR A 85 -9.94 -10.06 1.35
N PRO A 86 -10.71 -11.13 1.58
CA PRO A 86 -11.91 -11.41 0.78
C PRO A 86 -13.01 -10.37 1.08
N ALA A 87 -13.94 -10.23 0.16
CA ALA A 87 -15.04 -9.25 0.28
C ALA A 87 -15.99 -9.52 1.48
N ASP A 88 -16.03 -10.76 1.95
CA ASP A 88 -16.82 -11.23 3.09
C ASP A 88 -15.98 -11.40 4.37
N ALA A 89 -14.86 -10.71 4.47
CA ALA A 89 -14.04 -10.71 5.68
C ALA A 89 -14.82 -10.20 6.89
N THR A 90 -14.53 -10.78 8.04
CA THR A 90 -15.10 -10.35 9.33
C THR A 90 -14.70 -8.89 9.62
N ILE A 91 -15.57 -8.12 10.24
CA ILE A 91 -15.29 -6.76 10.70
C ILE A 91 -15.46 -6.69 12.23
N PRO A 92 -14.44 -6.24 12.97
CA PRO A 92 -13.07 -5.88 12.55
C PRO A 92 -12.33 -7.07 11.94
N THR A 93 -11.48 -6.79 10.92
CA THR A 93 -10.81 -7.82 10.13
C THR A 93 -9.49 -8.26 10.77
N PRO A 94 -9.38 -9.49 11.31
CA PRO A 94 -8.13 -9.98 11.85
C PRO A 94 -7.17 -10.40 10.73
N GLU A 95 -5.87 -10.38 11.02
CA GLU A 95 -4.80 -10.70 10.05
C GLU A 95 -4.92 -12.12 9.50
N THR A 96 -5.48 -13.04 10.27
CA THR A 96 -5.72 -14.45 9.90
C THR A 96 -6.63 -14.63 8.68
N GLU A 97 -7.47 -13.65 8.37
CA GLU A 97 -8.35 -13.70 7.20
C GLU A 97 -7.64 -13.37 5.87
N GLY A 98 -6.38 -12.92 5.91
CA GLY A 98 -5.66 -12.48 4.71
C GLY A 98 -5.50 -13.53 3.62
N PHE A 99 -5.55 -14.82 3.95
CA PHE A 99 -5.49 -15.94 2.99
C PHE A 99 -6.79 -16.75 2.93
N ARG A 100 -7.87 -16.30 3.56
CA ARG A 100 -9.19 -16.94 3.44
C ARG A 100 -9.81 -16.58 2.08
N GLY A 101 -10.16 -17.59 1.29
CA GLY A 101 -10.81 -17.41 -0.01
C GLY A 101 -10.02 -16.56 -1.01
N GLU A 102 -10.72 -15.98 -1.97
CA GLU A 102 -10.15 -15.10 -3.00
C GLU A 102 -10.03 -13.65 -2.49
N PRO A 103 -9.01 -12.89 -2.90
CA PRO A 103 -9.00 -11.45 -2.69
C PRO A 103 -10.20 -10.77 -3.34
N ASP A 104 -10.52 -9.56 -2.91
CA ASP A 104 -11.62 -8.77 -3.49
C ASP A 104 -11.56 -8.74 -5.03
N LYS A 105 -12.63 -9.22 -5.68
CA LYS A 105 -12.67 -9.48 -7.13
C LYS A 105 -12.25 -8.30 -8.00
N PRO A 106 -12.69 -7.06 -7.77
CA PRO A 106 -12.25 -5.90 -8.53
C PRO A 106 -10.73 -5.69 -8.52
N ASN A 107 -10.08 -6.03 -7.41
CA ASN A 107 -8.65 -5.84 -7.19
C ASN A 107 -7.85 -7.17 -7.25
N ALA A 108 -8.43 -8.26 -7.75
CA ALA A 108 -7.86 -9.61 -7.62
C ALA A 108 -6.40 -9.70 -8.08
N GLY A 109 -6.02 -9.13 -9.23
CA GLY A 109 -4.64 -9.17 -9.70
C GLY A 109 -3.65 -8.52 -8.73
N TYR A 110 -4.01 -7.36 -8.19
CA TYR A 110 -3.21 -6.67 -7.17
C TYR A 110 -3.23 -7.41 -5.82
N GLY A 111 -4.40 -7.87 -5.38
CA GLY A 111 -4.56 -8.63 -4.13
C GLY A 111 -3.73 -9.92 -4.12
N TRP A 112 -3.73 -10.67 -5.21
CA TRP A 112 -2.89 -11.86 -5.34
C TRP A 112 -1.40 -11.51 -5.35
N ALA A 113 -0.98 -10.43 -6.03
CA ALA A 113 0.41 -9.99 -5.97
C ALA A 113 0.85 -9.67 -4.54
N LYS A 114 -0.02 -9.02 -3.75
CA LYS A 114 0.26 -8.71 -2.34
C LYS A 114 0.29 -9.96 -1.46
N ARG A 115 -0.60 -10.93 -1.66
CA ARG A 115 -0.52 -12.23 -0.97
C ARG A 115 0.79 -12.97 -1.28
N VAL A 116 1.20 -13.00 -2.55
CA VAL A 116 2.48 -13.62 -2.94
C VAL A 116 3.66 -12.89 -2.31
N ASN A 117 3.60 -11.55 -2.19
CA ASN A 117 4.62 -10.78 -1.47
C ASN A 117 4.74 -11.20 0.01
N GLU A 118 3.62 -11.46 0.69
CA GLU A 118 3.63 -11.95 2.07
C GLU A 118 4.21 -13.37 2.18
N LEU A 119 3.87 -14.27 1.24
CA LEU A 119 4.49 -15.60 1.16
C LEU A 119 5.98 -15.52 0.89
N LEU A 120 6.39 -14.66 -0.02
CA LEU A 120 7.79 -14.43 -0.34
C LEU A 120 8.55 -13.93 0.90
N ALA A 121 8.01 -12.97 1.63
CA ALA A 121 8.59 -12.48 2.89
C ALA A 121 8.79 -13.60 3.91
N ARG A 122 7.77 -14.45 4.09
CA ARG A 122 7.85 -15.62 4.99
C ARG A 122 8.96 -16.57 4.58
N TYR A 123 9.02 -16.95 3.30
CA TYR A 123 10.03 -17.91 2.83
C TYR A 123 11.44 -17.34 2.86
N TYR A 124 11.64 -16.05 2.57
CA TYR A 124 12.94 -15.41 2.74
C TYR A 124 13.37 -15.33 4.22
N HIS A 125 12.42 -15.16 5.12
CA HIS A 125 12.69 -15.25 6.56
C HIS A 125 13.09 -16.67 6.98
N GLU A 126 12.31 -17.69 6.55
CA GLU A 126 12.55 -19.10 6.88
C GLU A 126 13.87 -19.61 6.29
N GLU A 127 14.15 -19.28 5.04
CA GLU A 127 15.32 -19.80 4.31
C GLU A 127 16.62 -19.05 4.62
N PHE A 128 16.55 -17.72 4.73
CA PHE A 128 17.73 -16.85 4.84
C PHE A 128 17.85 -16.13 6.18
N GLY A 129 16.90 -16.27 7.08
CA GLY A 129 16.89 -15.57 8.37
C GLY A 129 16.68 -14.06 8.25
N MET A 130 16.16 -13.56 7.09
CA MET A 130 15.91 -12.14 6.92
C MET A 130 14.89 -11.61 7.92
N LYS A 131 15.15 -10.46 8.53
CA LYS A 131 14.19 -9.76 9.38
C LYS A 131 13.28 -8.92 8.49
N ILE A 132 12.05 -9.38 8.25
CA ILE A 132 11.11 -8.74 7.34
C ILE A 132 9.86 -8.35 8.12
N ALA A 133 9.52 -7.06 8.11
CA ALA A 133 8.23 -6.58 8.56
C ALA A 133 7.24 -6.61 7.40
N VAL A 134 6.06 -7.15 7.62
CA VAL A 134 4.97 -7.16 6.63
C VAL A 134 3.82 -6.34 7.17
N VAL A 135 3.41 -5.32 6.43
CA VAL A 135 2.30 -4.44 6.85
C VAL A 135 1.19 -4.43 5.83
N ARG A 136 -0.06 -4.37 6.29
CA ARG A 136 -1.28 -4.25 5.48
C ARG A 136 -1.92 -2.88 5.72
N PRO A 137 -1.48 -1.82 5.01
CA PRO A 137 -2.13 -0.52 5.10
C PRO A 137 -3.59 -0.58 4.68
N TYR A 138 -4.43 0.12 5.43
CA TYR A 138 -5.78 0.49 5.04
C TYR A 138 -5.77 1.73 4.16
N ASN A 139 -6.94 2.38 3.94
CA ASN A 139 -7.00 3.56 3.09
C ASN A 139 -6.25 4.71 3.75
N CYS A 140 -5.12 5.09 3.17
CA CYS A 140 -4.30 6.20 3.63
C CYS A 140 -4.76 7.52 3.00
N TYR A 141 -4.66 8.61 3.75
CA TYR A 141 -4.90 9.95 3.26
C TYR A 141 -3.93 10.95 3.92
N GLY A 142 -3.71 12.08 3.28
CA GLY A 142 -2.88 13.15 3.85
C GLY A 142 -2.29 14.08 2.80
N PRO A 143 -1.45 15.03 3.24
CA PRO A 143 -0.75 15.93 2.35
C PRO A 143 0.08 15.20 1.31
N GLY A 144 0.11 15.70 0.07
CA GLY A 144 0.85 15.11 -1.03
C GLY A 144 0.09 14.04 -1.81
N ASP A 145 -1.17 13.73 -1.47
CA ASP A 145 -2.00 12.82 -2.27
C ASP A 145 -2.36 13.45 -3.62
N HIS A 146 -2.77 12.62 -4.58
CA HIS A 146 -2.97 13.02 -5.97
C HIS A 146 -4.37 13.59 -6.19
N PHE A 147 -4.46 14.86 -6.61
CA PHE A 147 -5.69 15.49 -7.05
C PHE A 147 -5.91 15.37 -8.57
N PHE A 148 -4.84 15.14 -9.34
CA PHE A 148 -4.80 15.03 -10.81
C PHE A 148 -3.64 14.15 -11.30
N PRO A 149 -3.75 13.57 -12.51
CA PRO A 149 -4.99 13.28 -13.25
C PRO A 149 -5.75 12.12 -12.61
N THR A 150 -7.04 12.00 -12.94
CA THR A 150 -7.85 10.83 -12.53
C THR A 150 -7.26 9.53 -13.06
N PRO A 151 -7.37 8.38 -12.30
CA PRO A 151 -8.18 8.22 -11.10
C PRO A 151 -7.41 8.61 -9.82
N THR A 152 -8.05 9.38 -8.96
CA THR A 152 -7.55 9.73 -7.63
C THR A 152 -8.19 8.85 -6.55
N HIS A 153 -7.63 8.88 -5.33
CA HIS A 153 -8.27 8.28 -4.17
C HIS A 153 -9.56 9.05 -3.80
N VAL A 154 -10.42 8.42 -3.00
CA VAL A 154 -11.76 8.97 -2.72
C VAL A 154 -11.70 10.33 -2.01
N ILE A 155 -10.83 10.52 -1.02
CA ILE A 155 -10.72 11.77 -0.27
C ILE A 155 -10.26 12.93 -1.17
N PRO A 156 -9.12 12.88 -1.87
CA PRO A 156 -8.70 13.96 -2.74
C PRO A 156 -9.69 14.22 -3.90
N SER A 157 -10.34 13.16 -4.43
CA SER A 157 -11.37 13.31 -5.44
C SER A 157 -12.57 14.12 -4.92
N LEU A 158 -13.08 13.81 -3.73
CA LEU A 158 -14.20 14.53 -3.14
C LEU A 158 -13.84 15.96 -2.77
N ILE A 159 -12.67 16.17 -2.17
CA ILE A 159 -12.16 17.53 -1.83
C ILE A 159 -12.11 18.38 -3.12
N LYS A 160 -11.51 17.85 -4.18
CA LYS A 160 -11.43 18.58 -5.44
C LYS A 160 -12.79 18.97 -5.99
N ARG A 161 -13.74 18.05 -6.02
CA ARG A 161 -15.08 18.29 -6.55
C ARG A 161 -15.84 19.37 -5.75
N VAL A 162 -15.68 19.36 -4.42
CA VAL A 162 -16.25 20.40 -3.55
C VAL A 162 -15.59 21.75 -3.82
N VAL A 163 -14.27 21.81 -3.90
CA VAL A 163 -13.51 23.05 -4.18
C VAL A 163 -13.80 23.59 -5.57
N ASP A 164 -14.01 22.72 -6.56
CA ASP A 164 -14.40 23.12 -7.93
C ASP A 164 -15.87 23.59 -8.01
N GLY A 165 -16.63 23.57 -6.92
CA GLY A 165 -18.00 24.08 -6.84
C GLY A 165 -19.04 23.10 -7.38
N GLU A 166 -18.75 21.79 -7.47
CA GLU A 166 -19.77 20.80 -7.88
C GLU A 166 -20.95 20.80 -6.91
N ASN A 167 -22.15 21.05 -7.42
CA ASN A 167 -23.38 21.09 -6.62
C ASN A 167 -24.57 20.59 -7.46
N PRO A 168 -25.22 19.44 -7.12
CA PRO A 168 -24.88 18.58 -5.97
C PRO A 168 -23.64 17.71 -6.22
N VAL A 169 -22.88 17.43 -5.16
CA VAL A 169 -21.78 16.43 -5.23
C VAL A 169 -22.38 15.05 -5.25
N VAL A 170 -22.21 14.32 -6.37
CA VAL A 170 -22.75 12.97 -6.54
C VAL A 170 -21.76 11.94 -6.04
N VAL A 171 -22.15 11.10 -5.08
CA VAL A 171 -21.38 9.95 -4.59
C VAL A 171 -22.00 8.64 -5.08
N TRP A 172 -21.16 7.65 -5.35
CA TRP A 172 -21.63 6.36 -5.83
C TRP A 172 -22.24 5.54 -4.69
N GLY A 173 -23.33 4.84 -5.00
CA GLY A 173 -24.05 3.98 -4.07
C GLY A 173 -24.96 4.76 -3.12
N SER A 174 -25.31 4.14 -1.99
CA SER A 174 -26.25 4.72 -1.00
C SER A 174 -25.59 5.73 -0.03
N GLY A 175 -24.27 5.88 -0.08
CA GLY A 175 -23.51 6.66 0.90
C GLY A 175 -23.38 5.99 2.28
N ARG A 176 -24.01 4.82 2.49
CA ARG A 176 -23.95 4.07 3.77
C ARG A 176 -22.75 3.14 3.89
N GLN A 177 -22.06 2.86 2.78
CA GLN A 177 -20.83 2.07 2.80
C GLN A 177 -19.78 2.77 3.65
N THR A 178 -19.10 1.98 4.52
CA THR A 178 -18.09 2.49 5.44
C THR A 178 -16.68 2.24 4.93
N ARG A 179 -15.75 3.05 5.42
CA ARG A 179 -14.30 2.86 5.26
C ARG A 179 -13.61 3.33 6.53
N ALA A 180 -12.51 2.67 6.87
CA ALA A 180 -11.53 3.20 7.80
C ALA A 180 -10.45 3.97 7.02
N PHE A 181 -10.07 5.13 7.51
CA PHE A 181 -9.02 5.96 6.93
C PHE A 181 -7.91 6.17 7.93
N LEU A 182 -6.66 6.08 7.48
CA LEU A 182 -5.48 6.29 8.30
C LEU A 182 -4.70 7.50 7.80
N TYR A 183 -4.38 8.42 8.70
CA TYR A 183 -3.57 9.58 8.34
C TYR A 183 -2.14 9.16 8.01
N VAL A 184 -1.55 9.80 6.99
CA VAL A 184 -0.26 9.36 6.42
C VAL A 184 0.88 9.35 7.43
N GLU A 185 0.93 10.28 8.37
CA GLU A 185 1.99 10.31 9.40
C GLU A 185 1.87 9.14 10.38
N ASP A 186 0.64 8.75 10.73
CA ASP A 186 0.40 7.57 11.58
C ASP A 186 0.73 6.28 10.84
N LEU A 187 0.42 6.20 9.54
CA LEU A 187 0.84 5.10 8.70
C LEU A 187 2.37 4.97 8.66
N VAL A 188 3.09 6.08 8.43
CA VAL A 188 4.56 6.09 8.40
C VAL A 188 5.14 5.67 9.75
N ARG A 189 4.58 6.19 10.86
CA ARG A 189 4.98 5.80 12.21
C ARG A 189 4.78 4.30 12.44
N GLY A 190 3.62 3.75 12.04
CA GLY A 190 3.32 2.32 12.11
C GLY A 190 4.29 1.47 11.28
N MET A 191 4.63 1.89 10.07
CA MET A 191 5.62 1.23 9.21
C MET A 191 7.01 1.20 9.85
N MET A 192 7.46 2.32 10.42
CA MET A 192 8.75 2.41 11.10
C MET A 192 8.78 1.51 12.33
N LEU A 193 7.75 1.54 13.18
CA LEU A 193 7.64 0.69 14.36
C LEU A 193 7.59 -0.80 14.00
N ALA A 194 6.83 -1.18 12.99
CA ALA A 194 6.79 -2.58 12.52
C ALA A 194 8.18 -3.02 12.04
N THR A 195 8.89 -2.18 11.28
CA THR A 195 10.24 -2.49 10.80
C THR A 195 11.23 -2.63 11.94
N GLU A 196 11.12 -1.79 12.97
CA GLU A 196 12.03 -1.80 14.11
C GLU A 196 11.71 -2.93 15.10
N LYS A 197 10.44 -3.16 15.42
CA LYS A 197 9.99 -4.00 16.54
C LYS A 197 9.35 -5.32 16.13
N TYR A 198 8.84 -5.45 14.90
CA TYR A 198 8.04 -6.59 14.49
C TYR A 198 8.43 -7.13 13.10
N ALA A 199 9.73 -7.28 12.86
CA ALA A 199 10.25 -7.83 11.59
C ALA A 199 10.36 -9.36 11.63
N VAL A 200 9.22 -10.05 11.84
CA VAL A 200 9.08 -11.50 12.03
C VAL A 200 8.32 -12.19 10.89
N SER A 201 8.13 -11.50 9.79
CA SER A 201 7.40 -11.97 8.58
C SER A 201 5.91 -12.30 8.79
N ASP A 202 5.36 -11.99 9.96
CA ASP A 202 3.91 -12.01 10.18
C ASP A 202 3.30 -10.67 9.76
N PRO A 203 2.22 -10.68 8.97
CA PRO A 203 1.56 -9.45 8.58
C PRO A 203 0.85 -8.77 9.76
N VAL A 204 0.91 -7.44 9.78
CA VAL A 204 0.17 -6.61 10.74
C VAL A 204 -0.66 -5.55 10.01
N ASN A 205 -1.91 -5.38 10.42
CA ASN A 205 -2.79 -4.35 9.90
C ASN A 205 -2.34 -2.96 10.38
N LEU A 206 -2.25 -2.01 9.45
CA LEU A 206 -2.07 -0.60 9.77
C LEU A 206 -3.33 0.17 9.33
N GLY A 207 -4.20 0.43 10.29
CA GLY A 207 -5.50 1.07 10.06
C GLY A 207 -5.99 1.81 11.30
N SER A 208 -7.16 2.41 11.17
CA SER A 208 -7.93 2.96 12.28
C SER A 208 -9.11 2.04 12.57
N ASP A 209 -9.55 1.97 13.80
CA ASP A 209 -10.79 1.33 14.24
C ASP A 209 -12.02 2.26 14.05
N GLU A 210 -11.80 3.50 13.63
CA GLU A 210 -12.85 4.45 13.31
C GLU A 210 -13.41 4.21 11.91
N GLU A 211 -14.67 3.77 11.84
CA GLU A 211 -15.41 3.63 10.59
C GLU A 211 -16.16 4.90 10.23
N VAL A 212 -15.99 5.37 9.00
CA VAL A 212 -16.65 6.57 8.46
C VAL A 212 -17.50 6.16 7.26
N THR A 213 -18.79 6.53 7.25
CA THR A 213 -19.63 6.36 6.06
C THR A 213 -19.24 7.36 4.97
N MET A 214 -19.49 7.04 3.71
CA MET A 214 -19.24 7.98 2.60
C MET A 214 -20.06 9.25 2.75
N LYS A 215 -21.27 9.17 3.35
CA LYS A 215 -22.09 10.32 3.66
C LYS A 215 -21.40 11.23 4.70
N GLN A 216 -20.95 10.67 5.82
CA GLN A 216 -20.22 11.43 6.85
C GLN A 216 -18.94 12.05 6.30
N LEU A 217 -18.21 11.33 5.46
CA LEU A 217 -17.00 11.84 4.83
C LEU A 217 -17.28 13.10 4.00
N ILE A 218 -18.28 13.04 3.09
CA ILE A 218 -18.58 14.19 2.23
C ILE A 218 -19.17 15.38 3.05
N GLU A 219 -20.00 15.11 4.05
CA GLU A 219 -20.52 16.14 4.95
C GLU A 219 -19.40 16.84 5.72
N THR A 220 -18.36 16.08 6.13
CA THR A 220 -17.16 16.63 6.77
C THR A 220 -16.37 17.50 5.80
N ILE A 221 -16.14 17.05 4.56
CA ILE A 221 -15.40 17.80 3.53
C ILE A 221 -16.13 19.12 3.19
N ILE A 222 -17.46 19.10 3.09
CA ILE A 222 -18.25 20.31 2.78
C ILE A 222 -18.21 21.33 3.93
N ARG A 223 -18.07 20.86 5.17
CA ARG A 223 -18.07 21.72 6.37
C ARG A 223 -16.76 22.46 6.59
N VAL A 224 -15.66 21.91 6.13
CA VAL A 224 -14.30 22.48 6.27
C VAL A 224 -14.00 23.46 5.15
#